data_ec06c85119c8729d3e55b4c7d81d15f6
#
_entry.id   ec06c85119c8729d3e55b4c7d81d15f6
#
_cell.length_a   1.000
_cell.length_b   1.000
_cell.length_c   1.000
_cell.angle_alpha   90.00
_cell.angle_beta   90.00
_cell.angle_gamma   90.00
#
_symmetry.space_group_name_H-M   'P 1'
#
loop_
_entity.id
_entity.type
_entity.pdbx_description
1 polymer ?
#
loop_
_entity_poly.entity_id
_entity_poly.type
_entity_poly.pdbx_seq_one_letter_code
_entity_poly.pdbx_strand_id
1 'polypeptide(L)'
;MTLRGKYSFLSNMHAASFTWDGRTYMNSEAAFQSAKSLDPAVRDAFSAMNGVTAKRAGRKVELRGDWDAVKLDVMEEILRAKFSQNPELLQKLIDTGDMVLMEGNYWHDTYWGVDFRSGAGENHLGEILMKLRAELGGAAYAARTRRRRAEREEARERQAAALQAAMDGVRAELEALPAYDFTGMEMDTRAFGRVKILCQEGNRLKFEANGGVKAFSLPGCIVNGFLIPSDAGVVESFRHRQALEERLRSLEKNGLPAEASGHDGGVENHG
;
A
#
# COMPACT_ATOMS: atom_id res chain seq x y z
N MET A 1 3.61 3.55 9.11
CA MET A 1 3.15 3.13 10.46
C MET A 1 3.24 4.32 11.40
N THR A 2 2.20 4.61 12.19
CA THR A 2 2.16 5.78 13.07
C THR A 2 2.63 5.46 14.49
N LEU A 3 3.19 6.46 15.19
CA LEU A 3 3.75 6.31 16.55
C LEU A 3 2.64 6.33 17.62
N ARG A 4 1.56 5.55 17.43
CA ARG A 4 0.40 5.47 18.33
C ARG A 4 0.04 4.01 18.68
N GLY A 5 -0.84 3.83 19.65
CA GLY A 5 -1.29 2.50 20.09
C GLY A 5 -0.12 1.64 20.54
N LYS A 6 0.03 0.44 19.98
CA LYS A 6 1.14 -0.48 20.28
C LYS A 6 2.54 0.07 19.97
N TYR A 7 2.61 1.15 19.19
CA TYR A 7 3.85 1.84 18.82
C TYR A 7 4.07 3.14 19.59
N SER A 8 3.26 3.42 20.63
CA SER A 8 3.39 4.62 21.46
C SER A 8 4.74 4.75 22.16
N PHE A 9 5.47 3.64 22.35
CA PHE A 9 6.83 3.63 22.89
C PHE A 9 7.85 4.39 22.01
N LEU A 10 7.56 4.61 20.75
CA LEU A 10 8.37 5.39 19.81
C LEU A 10 8.19 6.90 20.01
N SER A 11 7.06 7.33 20.58
CA SER A 11 6.77 8.75 20.82
C SER A 11 7.71 9.36 21.86
N ASN A 12 8.01 10.64 21.71
CA ASN A 12 8.75 11.44 22.69
C ASN A 12 8.01 11.58 24.02
N MET A 13 6.66 11.46 24.00
CA MET A 13 5.82 11.54 25.21
C MET A 13 5.85 10.26 26.05
N HIS A 14 6.37 9.15 25.51
CA HIS A 14 6.40 7.86 26.22
C HIS A 14 7.29 7.93 27.45
N ALA A 15 6.79 7.45 28.58
CA ALA A 15 7.55 7.38 29.82
C ALA A 15 8.67 6.34 29.69
N ALA A 16 9.89 6.80 29.69
CA ALA A 16 11.11 6.00 29.65
C ALA A 16 12.22 6.81 30.28
N SER A 17 12.74 6.34 31.40
CA SER A 17 13.84 7.02 32.10
C SER A 17 15.17 6.75 31.40
N PHE A 18 15.96 7.78 31.21
CA PHE A 18 17.32 7.70 30.67
C PHE A 18 18.13 8.92 31.04
N THR A 19 19.46 8.79 31.03
CA THR A 19 20.39 9.88 31.29
C THR A 19 20.93 10.44 29.98
N TRP A 20 20.84 11.77 29.82
CA TRP A 20 21.41 12.51 28.69
C TRP A 20 22.00 13.82 29.18
N ASP A 21 23.19 14.15 28.74
CA ASP A 21 23.93 15.36 29.09
C ASP A 21 23.99 15.61 30.62
N GLY A 22 24.33 14.54 31.36
CA GLY A 22 24.50 14.56 32.80
C GLY A 22 23.18 14.63 33.61
N ARG A 23 22.00 14.57 32.99
CA ARG A 23 20.68 14.67 33.63
C ARG A 23 19.82 13.45 33.33
N THR A 24 19.06 13.01 34.31
CA THR A 24 18.06 11.95 34.09
C THR A 24 16.70 12.56 33.75
N TYR A 25 16.13 12.13 32.65
CA TYR A 25 14.82 12.56 32.19
C TYR A 25 13.82 11.40 32.21
N MET A 26 12.54 11.73 32.43
CA MET A 26 11.45 10.75 32.46
C MET A 26 10.87 10.42 31.07
N ASN A 27 11.22 11.18 30.03
CA ASN A 27 10.76 11.02 28.66
C ASN A 27 11.60 11.90 27.72
N SER A 28 11.59 11.56 26.42
CA SER A 28 12.36 12.29 25.41
C SER A 28 11.86 13.71 25.19
N GLU A 29 10.55 13.97 25.39
CA GLU A 29 10.01 15.34 25.26
C GLU A 29 10.63 16.28 26.28
N ALA A 30 10.75 15.85 27.55
CA ALA A 30 11.35 16.67 28.60
C ALA A 30 12.83 16.99 28.29
N ALA A 31 13.60 15.98 27.84
CA ALA A 31 14.98 16.18 27.44
C ALA A 31 15.09 17.17 26.26
N PHE A 32 14.25 17.00 25.24
CA PHE A 32 14.25 17.86 24.06
C PHE A 32 13.87 19.32 24.38
N GLN A 33 12.84 19.51 25.22
CA GLN A 33 12.43 20.85 25.62
C GLN A 33 13.49 21.54 26.49
N SER A 34 14.20 20.78 27.36
CA SER A 34 15.29 21.31 28.19
C SER A 34 16.47 21.79 27.33
N ALA A 35 16.76 21.08 26.23
CA ALA A 35 17.87 21.41 25.35
C ALA A 35 17.74 22.76 24.61
N LYS A 36 16.56 23.35 24.65
CA LYS A 36 16.31 24.69 24.08
C LYS A 36 17.04 25.80 24.84
N SER A 37 17.45 25.56 26.08
CA SER A 37 18.23 26.50 26.89
C SER A 37 19.62 25.96 27.17
N LEU A 38 20.60 26.85 27.31
CA LEU A 38 21.94 26.54 27.80
C LEU A 38 22.02 26.75 29.33
N ASP A 39 21.04 27.39 29.95
CA ASP A 39 21.00 27.61 31.42
C ASP A 39 20.79 26.27 32.16
N PRO A 40 21.74 25.85 33.00
CA PRO A 40 21.61 24.61 33.77
C PRO A 40 20.35 24.57 34.66
N ALA A 41 19.95 25.69 35.25
CA ALA A 41 18.80 25.76 36.17
C ALA A 41 17.48 25.54 35.39
N VAL A 42 17.38 26.10 34.17
CA VAL A 42 16.23 25.86 33.27
C VAL A 42 16.20 24.40 32.90
N ARG A 43 17.34 23.81 32.52
CA ARG A 43 17.43 22.41 32.09
C ARG A 43 17.08 21.44 33.23
N ASP A 44 17.54 21.72 34.46
CA ASP A 44 17.24 20.90 35.64
C ASP A 44 15.74 20.85 35.94
N ALA A 45 15.02 21.96 35.74
CA ALA A 45 13.59 22.03 35.95
C ALA A 45 12.77 21.04 35.08
N PHE A 46 13.31 20.60 33.94
CA PHE A 46 12.63 19.64 33.02
C PHE A 46 12.79 18.18 33.47
N SER A 47 13.78 17.84 34.29
CA SER A 47 14.14 16.46 34.62
C SER A 47 12.97 15.61 35.11
N ALA A 48 12.12 16.18 35.98
CA ALA A 48 10.98 15.48 36.57
C ALA A 48 9.65 15.70 35.84
N MET A 49 9.65 16.44 34.70
CA MET A 49 8.43 16.77 33.99
C MET A 49 7.95 15.57 33.13
N ASN A 50 6.63 15.33 33.17
CA ASN A 50 6.02 14.50 32.11
C ASN A 50 6.01 15.25 30.78
N GLY A 51 5.84 14.51 29.66
CA GLY A 51 5.95 15.08 28.32
C GLY A 51 4.99 16.24 28.04
N VAL A 52 3.74 16.18 28.55
CA VAL A 52 2.73 17.24 28.34
C VAL A 52 3.15 18.52 29.05
N THR A 53 3.59 18.40 30.29
CA THR A 53 4.07 19.53 31.09
C THR A 53 5.33 20.12 30.45
N ALA A 54 6.27 19.27 30.06
CA ALA A 54 7.51 19.69 29.41
C ALA A 54 7.22 20.44 28.08
N LYS A 55 6.33 19.92 27.24
CA LYS A 55 5.94 20.59 25.97
C LYS A 55 5.35 21.98 26.22
N ARG A 56 4.52 22.12 27.25
CA ARG A 56 3.93 23.42 27.63
C ARG A 56 4.98 24.38 28.16
N ALA A 57 5.86 23.91 29.03
CA ALA A 57 6.95 24.71 29.60
C ALA A 57 7.95 25.14 28.52
N GLY A 58 8.32 24.23 27.62
CA GLY A 58 9.28 24.48 26.56
C GLY A 58 8.86 25.52 25.50
N ARG A 59 7.56 25.86 25.44
CA ARG A 59 7.08 27.00 24.60
C ARG A 59 7.46 28.38 25.18
N LYS A 60 7.84 28.41 26.45
CA LYS A 60 8.19 29.65 27.19
C LYS A 60 9.69 29.79 27.40
N VAL A 61 10.47 28.78 27.02
CA VAL A 61 11.93 28.79 27.15
C VAL A 61 12.49 29.77 26.12
N GLU A 62 13.40 30.61 26.55
CA GLU A 62 14.24 31.40 25.66
C GLU A 62 15.16 30.46 24.88
N LEU A 63 15.07 30.53 23.57
CA LEU A 63 15.81 29.63 22.69
C LEU A 63 17.30 30.01 22.66
N ARG A 64 18.17 29.01 22.79
CA ARG A 64 19.59 29.16 22.44
C ARG A 64 19.73 29.62 20.99
N GLY A 65 20.72 30.47 20.70
CA GLY A 65 20.85 31.12 19.40
C GLY A 65 21.12 30.17 18.21
N ASP A 66 21.63 28.98 18.48
CA ASP A 66 21.96 27.96 17.48
C ASP A 66 20.89 26.85 17.36
N TRP A 67 19.70 27.04 17.98
CA TRP A 67 18.68 25.98 18.09
C TRP A 67 18.32 25.34 16.75
N ASP A 68 18.12 26.12 15.71
CA ASP A 68 17.73 25.59 14.40
C ASP A 68 18.82 24.75 13.75
N ALA A 69 20.09 25.01 14.06
CA ALA A 69 21.21 24.23 13.56
C ALA A 69 21.40 22.90 14.32
N VAL A 70 21.06 22.86 15.62
CA VAL A 70 21.38 21.69 16.48
C VAL A 70 20.17 20.80 16.81
N LYS A 71 18.93 21.24 16.57
CA LYS A 71 17.72 20.53 17.01
C LYS A 71 17.59 19.10 16.51
N LEU A 72 18.10 18.80 15.31
CA LEU A 72 18.09 17.43 14.76
C LEU A 72 19.09 16.54 15.48
N ASP A 73 20.31 17.00 15.66
CA ASP A 73 21.36 16.25 16.36
C ASP A 73 20.97 16.00 17.82
N VAL A 74 20.44 17.02 18.50
CA VAL A 74 19.89 16.91 19.84
C VAL A 74 18.80 15.85 19.93
N MET A 75 17.87 15.81 18.98
CA MET A 75 16.82 14.79 18.97
C MET A 75 17.41 13.40 18.77
N GLU A 76 18.38 13.25 17.88
CA GLU A 76 19.04 11.96 17.64
C GLU A 76 19.77 11.46 18.88
N GLU A 77 20.54 12.33 19.55
CA GLU A 77 21.25 11.99 20.77
C GLU A 77 20.31 11.54 21.90
N ILE A 78 19.22 12.27 22.09
CA ILE A 78 18.18 11.96 23.11
C ILE A 78 17.54 10.60 22.82
N LEU A 79 17.16 10.33 21.58
CA LEU A 79 16.55 9.06 21.19
C LEU A 79 17.57 7.92 21.27
N ARG A 80 18.83 8.16 20.92
CA ARG A 80 19.90 7.21 21.11
C ARG A 80 20.09 6.84 22.57
N ALA A 81 20.11 7.84 23.45
CA ALA A 81 20.18 7.62 24.90
C ALA A 81 18.96 6.83 25.42
N LYS A 82 17.77 7.21 25.01
CA LYS A 82 16.53 6.49 25.37
C LYS A 82 16.61 5.01 24.98
N PHE A 83 16.92 4.69 23.75
CA PHE A 83 16.87 3.30 23.28
C PHE A 83 18.08 2.48 23.75
N SER A 84 19.29 3.05 23.84
CA SER A 84 20.45 2.32 24.34
C SER A 84 20.39 2.00 25.83
N GLN A 85 19.69 2.82 26.62
CA GLN A 85 19.53 2.62 28.07
C GLN A 85 18.25 1.84 28.44
N ASN A 86 17.37 1.55 27.48
CA ASN A 86 16.14 0.79 27.68
C ASN A 86 16.08 -0.43 26.73
N PRO A 87 16.73 -1.57 27.09
CA PRO A 87 16.84 -2.72 26.20
C PRO A 87 15.52 -3.25 25.67
N GLU A 88 14.46 -3.21 26.48
CA GLU A 88 13.13 -3.65 26.05
C GLU A 88 12.52 -2.73 24.97
N LEU A 89 12.78 -1.41 25.07
CA LEU A 89 12.34 -0.46 24.04
C LEU A 89 13.17 -0.59 22.78
N LEU A 90 14.48 -0.84 22.91
CA LEU A 90 15.35 -1.13 21.79
C LEU A 90 14.88 -2.38 21.05
N GLN A 91 14.58 -3.47 21.76
CA GLN A 91 14.09 -4.69 21.13
C GLN A 91 12.78 -4.43 20.37
N LYS A 92 11.84 -3.69 20.97
CA LYS A 92 10.59 -3.28 20.28
C LYS A 92 10.86 -2.43 19.04
N LEU A 93 11.86 -1.54 19.06
CA LEU A 93 12.28 -0.74 17.90
C LEU A 93 12.83 -1.65 16.80
N ILE A 94 13.72 -2.61 17.14
CA ILE A 94 14.24 -3.62 16.22
C ILE A 94 13.12 -4.47 15.64
N ASP A 95 12.11 -4.81 16.46
CA ASP A 95 10.96 -5.62 16.06
C ASP A 95 10.04 -4.94 15.04
N THR A 96 10.13 -3.63 14.86
CA THR A 96 9.46 -2.96 13.75
C THR A 96 10.01 -3.37 12.37
N GLY A 97 11.19 -3.99 12.31
CA GLY A 97 11.80 -4.52 11.07
C GLY A 97 12.08 -3.42 10.06
N ASP A 98 11.63 -3.61 8.84
CA ASP A 98 11.79 -2.68 7.72
C ASP A 98 10.59 -1.72 7.51
N MET A 99 9.69 -1.66 8.49
CA MET A 99 8.54 -0.76 8.39
C MET A 99 8.99 0.71 8.37
N VAL A 100 8.36 1.50 7.51
CA VAL A 100 8.49 2.96 7.54
C VAL A 100 7.82 3.47 8.82
N LEU A 101 8.60 4.15 9.67
CA LEU A 101 8.12 4.79 10.89
C LEU A 101 7.71 6.23 10.55
N MET A 102 6.54 6.66 11.01
CA MET A 102 6.00 7.98 10.67
C MET A 102 5.36 8.62 11.90
N GLU A 103 5.81 9.83 12.25
CA GLU A 103 5.12 10.67 13.24
C GLU A 103 3.92 11.33 12.57
N GLY A 104 2.79 10.61 12.53
CA GLY A 104 1.57 11.11 11.92
C GLY A 104 0.77 12.00 12.85
N ASN A 105 0.34 13.16 12.37
CA ASN A 105 -0.38 14.17 13.15
C ASN A 105 -1.51 14.83 12.38
N TYR A 106 -2.37 15.61 13.08
CA TYR A 106 -3.48 16.40 12.54
C TYR A 106 -3.36 17.89 12.88
N TRP A 107 -2.22 18.32 13.47
CA TRP A 107 -1.98 19.69 13.92
C TRP A 107 -0.91 20.42 13.13
N HIS A 108 -0.69 19.97 11.88
CA HIS A 108 0.19 20.60 10.89
C HIS A 108 1.69 20.64 11.27
N ASP A 109 2.16 19.67 12.06
CA ASP A 109 3.60 19.48 12.26
C ASP A 109 4.18 18.75 11.05
N THR A 110 4.67 19.53 10.11
CA THR A 110 5.29 19.02 8.87
C THR A 110 6.82 18.86 8.98
N TYR A 111 7.42 19.30 10.07
CA TYR A 111 8.85 19.16 10.30
C TYR A 111 9.18 17.82 10.97
N TRP A 112 8.67 17.60 12.21
CA TRP A 112 8.92 16.33 12.91
C TRP A 112 8.13 15.16 12.38
N GLY A 113 7.00 15.40 11.76
CA GLY A 113 6.10 14.37 11.30
C GLY A 113 5.49 14.63 9.93
N VAL A 114 4.35 13.95 9.69
CA VAL A 114 3.53 14.08 8.49
C VAL A 114 2.12 14.48 8.91
N ASP A 115 1.61 15.56 8.33
CA ASP A 115 0.21 15.97 8.52
C ASP A 115 -0.71 15.06 7.68
N PHE A 116 -1.60 14.34 8.35
CA PHE A 116 -2.53 13.41 7.70
C PHE A 116 -3.59 14.08 6.82
N ARG A 117 -3.81 15.39 6.97
CA ARG A 117 -4.78 16.10 6.15
C ARG A 117 -4.22 16.45 4.77
N SER A 118 -2.97 16.88 4.74
CA SER A 118 -2.29 17.27 3.50
C SER A 118 -1.42 16.16 2.89
N GLY A 119 -1.03 15.16 3.70
CA GLY A 119 -0.04 14.15 3.32
C GLY A 119 1.39 14.69 3.28
N ALA A 120 1.61 15.97 3.64
CA ALA A 120 2.91 16.62 3.59
C ALA A 120 3.66 16.51 4.92
N GLY A 121 4.99 16.46 4.87
CA GLY A 121 5.87 16.47 6.03
C GLY A 121 7.20 15.78 5.78
N GLU A 122 8.24 16.26 6.45
CA GLU A 122 9.63 15.79 6.33
C GLU A 122 9.88 14.53 7.19
N ASN A 123 9.04 14.29 8.22
CA ASN A 123 9.10 13.09 9.07
C ASN A 123 10.45 12.87 9.77
N HIS A 124 11.16 13.93 10.15
CA HIS A 124 12.50 13.82 10.75
C HIS A 124 12.54 12.87 11.96
N LEU A 125 11.49 12.86 12.82
CA LEU A 125 11.43 11.93 13.94
C LEU A 125 11.40 10.48 13.50
N GLY A 126 10.62 10.17 12.46
CA GLY A 126 10.56 8.82 11.89
C GLY A 126 11.88 8.40 11.25
N GLU A 127 12.55 9.31 10.56
CA GLU A 127 13.86 9.05 9.93
C GLU A 127 14.95 8.76 10.96
N ILE A 128 15.03 9.58 12.04
CA ILE A 128 15.95 9.32 13.15
C ILE A 128 15.70 7.96 13.78
N LEU A 129 14.44 7.61 14.05
CA LEU A 129 14.08 6.30 14.60
C LEU A 129 14.48 5.14 13.70
N MET A 130 14.31 5.27 12.38
CA MET A 130 14.71 4.25 11.42
C MET A 130 16.24 4.12 11.33
N LYS A 131 16.97 5.23 11.37
CA LYS A 131 18.44 5.27 11.46
C LYS A 131 18.94 4.56 12.72
N LEU A 132 18.43 4.94 13.89
CA LEU A 132 18.80 4.33 15.18
C LEU A 132 18.47 2.85 15.26
N ARG A 133 17.34 2.43 14.68
CA ARG A 133 16.97 1.01 14.57
C ARG A 133 18.03 0.20 13.81
N ALA A 134 18.55 0.75 12.72
CA ALA A 134 19.58 0.09 11.94
C ALA A 134 20.93 0.05 12.68
N GLU A 135 21.32 1.14 13.29
CA GLU A 135 22.60 1.27 13.98
C GLU A 135 22.65 0.46 15.28
N LEU A 136 21.66 0.64 16.17
CA LEU A 136 21.61 -0.03 17.46
C LEU A 136 21.22 -1.50 17.37
N GLY A 137 20.46 -1.87 16.32
CA GLY A 137 20.07 -3.24 16.05
C GLY A 137 21.19 -4.09 15.43
N GLY A 138 22.18 -3.47 14.80
CA GLY A 138 23.38 -4.14 14.29
C GLY A 138 23.11 -5.37 13.42
N ALA A 139 23.90 -6.42 13.61
CA ALA A 139 23.83 -7.66 12.83
C ALA A 139 22.48 -8.40 12.99
N ALA A 140 21.86 -8.38 14.17
CA ALA A 140 20.57 -9.01 14.43
C ALA A 140 19.46 -8.36 13.62
N TYR A 141 19.42 -7.01 13.56
CA TYR A 141 18.48 -6.27 12.72
C TYR A 141 18.69 -6.59 11.24
N ALA A 142 19.92 -6.58 10.76
CA ALA A 142 20.25 -6.86 9.36
C ALA A 142 19.82 -8.28 8.94
N ALA A 143 20.07 -9.29 9.79
CA ALA A 143 19.66 -10.67 9.54
C ALA A 143 18.13 -10.81 9.49
N ARG A 144 17.41 -10.21 10.46
CA ARG A 144 15.94 -10.23 10.52
C ARG A 144 15.32 -9.54 9.30
N THR A 145 15.86 -8.40 8.89
CA THR A 145 15.35 -7.65 7.72
C THR A 145 15.52 -8.45 6.44
N ARG A 146 16.68 -9.10 6.24
CA ARG A 146 16.94 -9.98 5.10
C ARG A 146 15.94 -11.14 5.05
N ARG A 147 15.70 -11.82 6.19
CA ARG A 147 14.74 -12.91 6.27
C ARG A 147 13.32 -12.47 5.89
N ARG A 148 12.85 -11.33 6.45
CA ARG A 148 11.51 -10.79 6.13
C ARG A 148 11.36 -10.40 4.66
N ARG A 149 12.41 -9.87 4.04
CA ARG A 149 12.39 -9.56 2.61
C ARG A 149 12.26 -10.82 1.77
N ALA A 150 13.05 -11.86 2.08
CA ALA A 150 12.95 -13.14 1.40
C ALA A 150 11.55 -13.77 1.56
N GLU A 151 11.00 -13.80 2.78
CA GLU A 151 9.64 -14.30 3.04
C GLU A 151 8.56 -13.55 2.23
N ARG A 152 8.70 -12.22 2.06
CA ARG A 152 7.80 -11.41 1.23
C ARG A 152 7.95 -11.70 -0.26
N GLU A 153 9.16 -11.89 -0.72
CA GLU A 153 9.45 -12.21 -2.12
C GLU A 153 8.86 -13.57 -2.48
N GLU A 154 9.12 -14.60 -1.68
CA GLU A 154 8.50 -15.91 -1.84
C GLU A 154 6.96 -15.87 -1.81
N ALA A 155 6.37 -15.04 -0.93
CA ALA A 155 4.93 -14.89 -0.87
C ALA A 155 4.36 -14.24 -2.15
N ARG A 156 5.06 -13.24 -2.70
CA ARG A 156 4.71 -12.61 -3.98
C ARG A 156 4.80 -13.59 -5.15
N GLU A 157 5.89 -14.37 -5.20
CA GLU A 157 6.08 -15.38 -6.24
C GLU A 157 4.99 -16.45 -6.18
N ARG A 158 4.66 -16.95 -4.98
CA ARG A 158 3.57 -17.91 -4.80
C ARG A 158 2.21 -17.34 -5.24
N GLN A 159 1.96 -16.08 -4.92
CA GLN A 159 0.72 -15.40 -5.32
C GLN A 159 0.65 -15.22 -6.84
N ALA A 160 1.75 -14.82 -7.47
CA ALA A 160 1.85 -14.68 -8.92
C ALA A 160 1.66 -16.03 -9.65
N ALA A 161 2.31 -17.08 -9.15
CA ALA A 161 2.16 -18.44 -9.69
C ALA A 161 0.72 -18.97 -9.54
N ALA A 162 0.07 -18.74 -8.41
CA ALA A 162 -1.32 -19.14 -8.20
C ALA A 162 -2.28 -18.41 -9.13
N LEU A 163 -2.06 -17.10 -9.36
CA LEU A 163 -2.84 -16.32 -10.30
C LEU A 163 -2.66 -16.83 -11.74
N GLN A 164 -1.42 -17.06 -12.15
CA GLN A 164 -1.12 -17.59 -13.49
C GLN A 164 -1.79 -18.96 -13.70
N ALA A 165 -1.69 -19.87 -12.73
CA ALA A 165 -2.35 -21.16 -12.78
C ALA A 165 -3.88 -21.05 -12.88
N ALA A 166 -4.49 -20.09 -12.17
CA ALA A 166 -5.92 -19.83 -12.28
C ALA A 166 -6.32 -19.32 -13.66
N MET A 167 -5.52 -18.44 -14.26
CA MET A 167 -5.74 -17.92 -15.62
C MET A 167 -5.59 -19.05 -16.67
N ASP A 168 -4.56 -19.87 -16.54
CA ASP A 168 -4.31 -20.99 -17.45
C ASP A 168 -5.42 -22.04 -17.36
N GLY A 169 -5.94 -22.31 -16.17
CA GLY A 169 -7.11 -23.16 -15.96
C GLY A 169 -8.35 -22.64 -16.70
N VAL A 170 -8.65 -21.34 -16.58
CA VAL A 170 -9.78 -20.72 -17.30
C VAL A 170 -9.57 -20.76 -18.81
N ARG A 171 -8.36 -20.54 -19.32
CA ARG A 171 -8.04 -20.63 -20.74
C ARG A 171 -8.25 -22.05 -21.26
N ALA A 172 -7.78 -23.05 -20.53
CA ALA A 172 -7.98 -24.45 -20.87
C ALA A 172 -9.48 -24.82 -20.92
N GLU A 173 -10.29 -24.35 -19.98
CA GLU A 173 -11.74 -24.54 -19.99
C GLU A 173 -12.39 -23.86 -21.23
N LEU A 174 -11.95 -22.65 -21.58
CA LEU A 174 -12.43 -21.95 -22.79
C LEU A 174 -12.09 -22.70 -24.09
N GLU A 175 -10.89 -23.26 -24.17
CA GLU A 175 -10.44 -24.05 -25.33
C GLU A 175 -11.18 -25.36 -25.43
N ALA A 176 -11.59 -25.98 -24.32
CA ALA A 176 -12.35 -27.22 -24.29
C ALA A 176 -13.83 -27.05 -24.68
N LEU A 177 -14.35 -25.81 -24.69
CA LEU A 177 -15.74 -25.56 -25.09
C LEU A 177 -15.95 -25.86 -26.58
N PRO A 178 -17.11 -26.47 -26.96
CA PRO A 178 -17.41 -26.79 -28.33
C PRO A 178 -17.42 -25.55 -29.21
N ALA A 179 -16.87 -25.69 -30.43
CA ALA A 179 -17.04 -24.70 -31.48
C ALA A 179 -18.32 -25.02 -32.27
N TYR A 180 -19.11 -23.99 -32.51
CA TYR A 180 -20.35 -24.13 -33.29
C TYR A 180 -20.20 -23.42 -34.64
N ASP A 181 -20.59 -24.12 -35.70
CA ASP A 181 -20.86 -23.53 -37.02
C ASP A 181 -22.37 -23.58 -37.26
N PHE A 182 -22.97 -22.43 -37.37
CA PHE A 182 -24.42 -22.29 -37.54
C PHE A 182 -24.81 -22.16 -39.01
N THR A 183 -23.86 -22.18 -39.94
CA THR A 183 -24.11 -22.03 -41.37
C THR A 183 -25.13 -23.09 -41.86
N GLY A 184 -26.18 -22.61 -42.46
CA GLY A 184 -27.27 -23.47 -42.96
C GLY A 184 -28.32 -23.89 -41.94
N MET A 185 -28.09 -23.62 -40.63
CA MET A 185 -29.05 -23.95 -39.58
C MET A 185 -30.26 -23.00 -39.58
N GLU A 186 -31.40 -23.54 -39.20
CA GLU A 186 -32.60 -22.74 -38.92
C GLU A 186 -32.69 -22.39 -37.46
N MET A 187 -33.01 -21.12 -37.14
CA MET A 187 -33.18 -20.60 -35.82
C MET A 187 -34.43 -19.75 -35.71
N ASP A 188 -35.05 -19.75 -34.57
CA ASP A 188 -36.13 -18.82 -34.28
C ASP A 188 -35.58 -17.46 -33.84
N THR A 189 -36.26 -16.39 -34.24
CA THR A 189 -35.89 -15.02 -33.84
C THR A 189 -37.09 -14.32 -33.20
N ARG A 190 -36.86 -13.41 -32.26
CA ARG A 190 -37.94 -12.62 -31.68
C ARG A 190 -38.60 -11.64 -32.64
N ALA A 191 -37.85 -11.15 -33.64
CA ALA A 191 -38.27 -10.06 -34.51
C ALA A 191 -38.67 -10.51 -35.93
N PHE A 192 -38.15 -11.66 -36.44
CA PHE A 192 -38.24 -12.04 -37.82
C PHE A 192 -38.81 -13.46 -38.02
N GLY A 193 -39.27 -14.12 -36.93
CA GLY A 193 -39.72 -15.51 -36.99
C GLY A 193 -38.56 -16.47 -37.25
N ARG A 194 -38.80 -17.57 -37.95
CA ARG A 194 -37.79 -18.56 -38.27
C ARG A 194 -36.93 -18.08 -39.44
N VAL A 195 -35.62 -18.11 -39.28
CA VAL A 195 -34.62 -17.68 -40.26
C VAL A 195 -33.59 -18.78 -40.50
N LYS A 196 -33.01 -18.82 -41.69
CA LYS A 196 -31.89 -19.70 -42.03
C LYS A 196 -30.59 -18.89 -42.02
N ILE A 197 -29.59 -19.35 -41.27
CA ILE A 197 -28.25 -18.74 -41.25
C ILE A 197 -27.56 -18.98 -42.57
N LEU A 198 -27.23 -17.92 -43.28
CA LEU A 198 -26.57 -17.98 -44.58
C LEU A 198 -25.09 -18.31 -44.46
N CYS A 199 -24.41 -17.66 -43.52
CA CYS A 199 -23.00 -17.90 -43.23
C CYS A 199 -22.63 -17.42 -41.85
N GLN A 200 -21.53 -17.97 -41.31
CA GLN A 200 -20.85 -17.53 -40.10
C GLN A 200 -19.46 -16.99 -40.49
N GLU A 201 -19.23 -15.72 -40.21
CA GLU A 201 -17.93 -15.06 -40.41
C GLU A 201 -17.34 -14.69 -39.03
N GLY A 202 -16.48 -15.54 -38.49
CA GLY A 202 -15.95 -15.41 -37.14
C GLY A 202 -17.10 -15.41 -36.11
N ASN A 203 -17.29 -14.30 -35.39
CA ASN A 203 -18.36 -14.15 -34.41
C ASN A 203 -19.62 -13.49 -34.97
N ARG A 204 -19.80 -13.39 -36.31
CA ARG A 204 -20.99 -12.80 -36.92
C ARG A 204 -21.80 -13.87 -37.67
N LEU A 205 -23.08 -13.93 -37.35
CA LEU A 205 -24.07 -14.75 -38.06
C LEU A 205 -24.86 -13.85 -39.02
N LYS A 206 -24.90 -14.23 -40.29
CA LYS A 206 -25.68 -13.52 -41.33
C LYS A 206 -26.90 -14.35 -41.74
N PHE A 207 -28.04 -13.72 -41.88
CA PHE A 207 -29.29 -14.32 -42.36
C PHE A 207 -30.12 -13.30 -43.14
N GLU A 208 -31.06 -13.77 -43.95
CA GLU A 208 -31.97 -12.92 -44.71
C GLU A 208 -33.28 -12.76 -43.95
N ALA A 209 -33.74 -11.49 -43.82
CA ALA A 209 -35.04 -11.17 -43.27
C ALA A 209 -35.53 -9.82 -43.81
N ASN A 210 -36.85 -9.71 -44.09
CA ASN A 210 -37.49 -8.50 -44.59
C ASN A 210 -36.81 -7.91 -45.83
N GLY A 211 -36.42 -8.78 -46.77
CA GLY A 211 -35.83 -8.37 -48.05
C GLY A 211 -34.37 -7.87 -47.99
N GLY A 212 -33.66 -8.15 -46.88
CA GLY A 212 -32.25 -7.78 -46.74
C GLY A 212 -31.47 -8.68 -45.81
N VAL A 213 -30.15 -8.65 -45.93
CA VAL A 213 -29.24 -9.40 -45.06
C VAL A 213 -29.08 -8.69 -43.74
N LYS A 214 -29.31 -9.40 -42.64
CA LYS A 214 -29.06 -8.98 -41.25
C LYS A 214 -27.85 -9.71 -40.70
N ALA A 215 -27.13 -9.07 -39.80
CA ALA A 215 -26.00 -9.68 -39.10
C ALA A 215 -26.11 -9.46 -37.61
N PHE A 216 -25.94 -10.53 -36.84
CA PHE A 216 -25.89 -10.52 -35.38
C PHE A 216 -24.56 -11.08 -34.89
N SER A 217 -24.12 -10.55 -33.75
CA SER A 217 -22.82 -10.96 -33.16
C SER A 217 -22.99 -12.00 -32.05
N LEU A 218 -22.17 -13.06 -32.17
CA LEU A 218 -21.97 -14.03 -31.10
C LEU A 218 -21.09 -13.41 -29.96
N PRO A 219 -21.24 -13.84 -28.72
CA PRO A 219 -22.28 -14.75 -28.20
C PRO A 219 -23.60 -14.02 -27.91
N GLY A 220 -23.61 -12.70 -27.96
CA GLY A 220 -24.72 -11.87 -27.47
C GLY A 220 -26.06 -12.18 -28.10
N CYS A 221 -26.11 -12.49 -29.41
CA CYS A 221 -27.38 -12.79 -30.09
C CYS A 221 -28.03 -14.10 -29.59
N ILE A 222 -27.24 -15.09 -29.19
CA ILE A 222 -27.73 -16.35 -28.59
C ILE A 222 -28.07 -16.17 -27.12
N VAL A 223 -27.15 -15.61 -26.33
CA VAL A 223 -27.32 -15.45 -24.87
C VAL A 223 -28.50 -14.56 -24.53
N ASN A 224 -28.73 -13.48 -25.29
CA ASN A 224 -29.85 -12.56 -25.10
C ASN A 224 -31.15 -13.02 -25.82
N GLY A 225 -31.14 -14.17 -26.47
CA GLY A 225 -32.30 -14.76 -27.11
C GLY A 225 -32.81 -13.97 -28.32
N PHE A 226 -31.93 -13.26 -29.03
CA PHE A 226 -32.27 -12.69 -30.37
C PHE A 226 -32.33 -13.75 -31.45
N LEU A 227 -31.39 -14.72 -31.35
CA LEU A 227 -31.42 -15.98 -32.12
C LEU A 227 -31.56 -17.12 -31.13
N ILE A 228 -32.50 -18.03 -31.40
CA ILE A 228 -32.87 -19.13 -30.50
C ILE A 228 -32.58 -20.43 -31.23
N PRO A 229 -31.45 -21.10 -30.94
CA PRO A 229 -31.17 -22.41 -31.52
C PRO A 229 -32.15 -23.47 -31.00
N SER A 230 -32.39 -24.49 -31.78
CA SER A 230 -33.28 -25.60 -31.38
C SER A 230 -32.71 -26.42 -30.22
N ASP A 231 -31.41 -26.44 -30.06
CA ASP A 231 -30.72 -27.11 -28.98
C ASP A 231 -30.43 -26.14 -27.84
N ALA A 232 -31.03 -26.34 -26.65
CA ALA A 232 -30.85 -25.57 -25.48
C ALA A 232 -29.42 -25.64 -24.93
N GLY A 233 -28.70 -26.75 -25.15
CA GLY A 233 -27.29 -26.93 -24.73
C GLY A 233 -26.35 -25.92 -25.40
N VAL A 234 -26.69 -25.46 -26.61
CA VAL A 234 -25.96 -24.39 -27.29
C VAL A 234 -25.99 -23.08 -26.48
N VAL A 235 -27.18 -22.69 -26.01
CA VAL A 235 -27.35 -21.45 -25.22
C VAL A 235 -26.53 -21.54 -23.92
N GLU A 236 -26.56 -22.70 -23.28
CA GLU A 236 -25.84 -22.92 -22.03
C GLU A 236 -24.32 -22.89 -22.22
N SER A 237 -23.82 -23.48 -23.31
CA SER A 237 -22.40 -23.41 -23.71
C SER A 237 -21.94 -21.96 -23.93
N PHE A 238 -22.72 -21.11 -24.59
CA PHE A 238 -22.39 -19.71 -24.77
C PHE A 238 -22.43 -18.90 -23.49
N ARG A 239 -23.37 -19.16 -22.60
CA ARG A 239 -23.40 -18.54 -21.26
C ARG A 239 -22.18 -18.93 -20.44
N HIS A 240 -21.80 -20.20 -20.49
CA HIS A 240 -20.62 -20.67 -19.80
C HIS A 240 -19.35 -20.01 -20.35
N ARG A 241 -19.19 -19.93 -21.67
CA ARG A 241 -18.10 -19.20 -22.30
C ARG A 241 -18.02 -17.75 -21.82
N GLN A 242 -19.14 -17.04 -21.81
CA GLN A 242 -19.18 -15.65 -21.35
C GLN A 242 -18.73 -15.51 -19.89
N ALA A 243 -19.18 -16.41 -19.00
CA ALA A 243 -18.79 -16.41 -17.60
C ALA A 243 -17.27 -16.67 -17.42
N LEU A 244 -16.70 -17.58 -18.22
CA LEU A 244 -15.26 -17.84 -18.21
C LEU A 244 -14.46 -16.62 -18.71
N GLU A 245 -14.89 -15.97 -19.78
CA GLU A 245 -14.24 -14.75 -20.29
C GLU A 245 -14.31 -13.60 -19.30
N GLU A 246 -15.42 -13.44 -18.56
CA GLU A 246 -15.54 -12.44 -17.49
C GLU A 246 -14.61 -12.78 -16.33
N ARG A 247 -14.52 -14.05 -15.94
CA ARG A 247 -13.60 -14.53 -14.91
C ARG A 247 -12.15 -14.27 -15.29
N LEU A 248 -11.76 -14.56 -16.53
CA LEU A 248 -10.41 -14.31 -17.04
C LEU A 248 -10.07 -12.81 -16.96
N ARG A 249 -10.94 -11.95 -17.45
CA ARG A 249 -10.77 -10.47 -17.36
C ARG A 249 -10.65 -9.99 -15.93
N SER A 250 -11.39 -10.57 -15.00
CA SER A 250 -11.29 -10.23 -13.57
C SER A 250 -9.94 -10.64 -12.98
N LEU A 251 -9.43 -11.82 -13.33
CA LEU A 251 -8.11 -12.29 -12.91
C LEU A 251 -7.00 -11.40 -13.47
N GLU A 252 -7.06 -11.03 -14.75
CA GLU A 252 -6.10 -10.15 -15.41
C GLU A 252 -6.07 -8.76 -14.74
N LYS A 253 -7.23 -8.19 -14.43
CA LYS A 253 -7.32 -6.89 -13.76
C LYS A 253 -6.75 -6.93 -12.34
N ASN A 254 -6.96 -7.99 -11.59
CA ASN A 254 -6.50 -8.14 -10.21
C ASN A 254 -5.01 -8.54 -10.12
N GLY A 255 -4.44 -9.02 -11.22
CA GLY A 255 -3.04 -9.45 -11.30
C GLY A 255 -2.07 -8.39 -11.80
N LEU A 256 -2.54 -7.27 -12.32
CA LEU A 256 -1.67 -6.14 -12.63
C LEU A 256 -1.15 -5.55 -11.31
N PRO A 257 0.18 -5.57 -11.04
CA PRO A 257 0.71 -4.79 -9.94
C PRO A 257 0.29 -3.35 -10.17
N ALA A 258 -0.18 -2.67 -9.12
CA ALA A 258 -0.38 -1.23 -9.18
C ALA A 258 0.95 -0.64 -9.69
N GLU A 259 0.94 -0.14 -10.93
CA GLU A 259 2.09 0.57 -11.47
C GLU A 259 2.46 1.62 -10.43
N ALA A 260 3.67 1.47 -9.88
CA ALA A 260 4.27 2.53 -9.11
C ALA A 260 4.23 3.75 -10.03
N SER A 261 3.36 4.70 -9.72
CA SER A 261 3.34 6.00 -10.39
C SER A 261 4.69 6.65 -10.11
N GLY A 262 5.66 6.28 -10.94
CA GLY A 262 6.95 6.91 -11.02
C GLY A 262 6.74 8.33 -11.49
N HIS A 263 6.72 9.23 -10.53
CA HIS A 263 6.90 10.64 -10.81
C HIS A 263 8.40 10.81 -11.09
N ASP A 264 8.76 10.52 -12.33
CA ASP A 264 10.07 10.88 -12.89
C ASP A 264 10.04 12.40 -13.12
N GLY A 265 10.40 13.12 -12.07
CA GLY A 265 10.62 14.56 -12.12
C GLY A 265 11.95 14.82 -12.82
N GLY A 266 11.93 14.80 -14.14
CA GLY A 266 13.04 15.29 -14.95
C GLY A 266 13.38 16.73 -14.56
N VAL A 267 14.51 16.92 -13.90
CA VAL A 267 15.15 18.23 -13.74
C VAL A 267 15.80 18.55 -15.07
N GLU A 268 15.09 19.27 -15.93
CA GLU A 268 15.71 20.01 -17.01
C GLU A 268 16.43 21.25 -16.44
N ASN A 269 17.75 21.17 -16.49
CA ASN A 269 18.65 22.29 -16.33
C ASN A 269 18.56 23.20 -17.56
N HIS A 270 18.07 24.42 -17.41
CA HIS A 270 18.35 25.48 -18.37
C HIS A 270 18.72 26.77 -17.65
N GLY A 271 19.97 27.19 -17.98
CA GLY A 271 20.48 28.56 -18.06
C GLY A 271 20.65 29.37 -16.78
#